data_689080f9209c2d43855326ba8d18ad08
#
_entry.id   689080f9209c2d43855326ba8d18ad08
#
_cell.length_a   1.000
_cell.length_b   1.000
_cell.length_c   1.000
_cell.angle_alpha   90.00
_cell.angle_beta   90.00
_cell.angle_gamma   90.00
#
_symmetry.space_group_name_H-M   'P 1'
#
loop_
_entity.id
_entity.type
_entity.pdbx_description
1 polymer ?
#
loop_
_entity_poly.entity_id
_entity_poly.type
_entity_poly.pdbx_seq_one_letter_code
_entity_poly.pdbx_strand_id
1 'polypeptide(L)'
;MYTCAVRPEIASLSAYGPGMSIAEVRERYGLSRVIKMASNENPLGVSPLVRKVLATSLEEAFRYPQGGNPALREALARTHHVSPERIVVGNGSDEIIDMLIRMLAVPGRHSVVCFEPCFSLYPIQARICGVETRRCPLSPDYSFDLDALFSLVDAGTRLVFVTTPDNPSGYCPPLAAMRRLAKQLERHFPRCLLVVDEAYMDFAGASCGEAPRFSLLASGDLPANVAILRTFSKSYGLAGLRLGYGVLPAELAGFYWRARLPFSVNSLAEKAGLAVLRDSEFRRATLECIRSGRCRLTEGLRLLGCDVWPSEANFLMIRLPEGYDASSCFEHLLQCGIIIRPLSSYGMPDKLRISIGTKEDNEAFLEVLRSFLEKSF
;
A
#
# COMPACT_ATOMS: atom_id res chain seq x y z
N MET A 1 21.93 20.05 22.30
CA MET A 1 22.64 18.97 23.03
C MET A 1 22.45 17.60 22.37
N TYR A 2 21.24 17.19 21.95
CA TYR A 2 21.04 15.87 21.33
C TYR A 2 21.37 15.78 19.84
N THR A 3 21.49 16.90 19.10
CA THR A 3 21.76 16.93 17.66
C THR A 3 23.06 16.19 17.28
N CYS A 4 24.07 16.19 18.15
CA CYS A 4 25.34 15.46 17.95
C CYS A 4 25.25 13.97 18.32
N ALA A 5 24.19 13.54 19.01
CA ALA A 5 23.99 12.15 19.45
C ALA A 5 23.08 11.34 18.52
N VAL A 6 22.34 12.02 17.64
CA VAL A 6 21.47 11.36 16.66
C VAL A 6 22.32 10.87 15.49
N ARG A 7 22.08 9.62 15.05
CA ARG A 7 22.78 9.06 13.89
C ARG A 7 22.56 9.93 12.65
N PRO A 8 23.57 10.14 11.80
CA PRO A 8 23.48 10.99 10.60
C PRO A 8 22.33 10.60 9.65
N GLU A 9 22.09 9.29 9.50
CA GLU A 9 21.00 8.76 8.66
C GLU A 9 19.63 9.23 9.14
N ILE A 10 19.46 9.37 10.46
CA ILE A 10 18.20 9.85 11.07
C ILE A 10 18.13 11.38 11.02
N ALA A 11 19.22 12.07 11.36
CA ALA A 11 19.26 13.53 11.39
C ALA A 11 18.94 14.18 10.03
N SER A 12 19.19 13.45 8.95
CA SER A 12 18.94 13.89 7.56
C SER A 12 17.58 13.46 7.00
N LEU A 13 16.73 12.76 7.79
CA LEU A 13 15.37 12.40 7.36
C LEU A 13 14.43 13.60 7.52
N SER A 14 13.61 13.82 6.50
CA SER A 14 12.42 14.65 6.64
C SER A 14 11.30 13.84 7.29
N ALA A 15 10.51 14.47 8.14
CA ALA A 15 9.34 13.82 8.71
C ALA A 15 8.39 13.37 7.59
N TYR A 16 7.84 12.17 7.71
CA TYR A 16 6.79 11.71 6.80
C TYR A 16 5.59 12.67 6.83
N GLY A 17 5.26 13.26 5.70
CA GLY A 17 4.09 14.14 5.55
C GLY A 17 2.82 13.33 5.26
N PRO A 18 1.96 13.06 6.24
CA PRO A 18 0.74 12.29 6.04
C PRO A 18 -0.22 13.15 5.26
N GLY A 19 -0.56 13.61 4.41
CA GLY A 19 -1.63 14.48 3.84
C GLY A 19 -2.52 15.07 4.93
N MET A 20 -3.24 16.12 4.59
CA MET A 20 -4.14 16.80 5.53
C MET A 20 -5.25 15.86 6.00
N SER A 21 -5.62 15.97 7.26
CA SER A 21 -6.77 15.27 7.83
C SER A 21 -8.09 15.99 7.50
N ILE A 22 -9.20 15.27 7.62
CA ILE A 22 -10.54 15.87 7.47
C ILE A 22 -10.77 17.01 8.48
N ALA A 23 -10.28 16.85 9.72
CA ALA A 23 -10.43 17.85 10.77
C ALA A 23 -9.68 19.15 10.44
N GLU A 24 -8.42 19.05 10.01
CA GLU A 24 -7.60 20.20 9.62
C GLU A 24 -8.23 20.98 8.45
N VAL A 25 -8.73 20.29 7.41
CA VAL A 25 -9.37 20.95 6.26
C VAL A 25 -10.68 21.61 6.67
N ARG A 26 -11.47 20.91 7.50
CA ARG A 26 -12.73 21.46 8.02
C ARG A 26 -12.52 22.75 8.82
N GLU A 27 -11.52 22.75 9.69
CA GLU A 27 -11.18 23.91 10.52
C GLU A 27 -10.61 25.05 9.65
N ARG A 28 -9.65 24.75 8.78
CA ARG A 28 -8.96 25.75 7.96
C ARG A 28 -9.89 26.51 7.01
N TYR A 29 -10.88 25.84 6.43
CA TYR A 29 -11.77 26.43 5.42
C TYR A 29 -13.22 26.62 5.89
N GLY A 30 -13.54 26.34 7.16
CA GLY A 30 -14.88 26.52 7.72
C GLY A 30 -15.96 25.61 7.11
N LEU A 31 -15.58 24.39 6.68
CA LEU A 31 -16.43 23.50 5.90
C LEU A 31 -17.23 22.52 6.79
N SER A 32 -18.50 22.32 6.46
CA SER A 32 -19.34 21.31 7.11
C SER A 32 -19.09 19.89 6.60
N ARG A 33 -18.77 19.75 5.31
CA ARG A 33 -18.48 18.46 4.65
C ARG A 33 -17.10 18.46 4.03
N VAL A 34 -16.35 17.39 4.27
CA VAL A 34 -15.04 17.16 3.63
C VAL A 34 -14.99 15.72 3.13
N ILE A 35 -14.59 15.55 1.87
CA ILE A 35 -14.41 14.26 1.18
C ILE A 35 -12.91 13.99 1.10
N LYS A 36 -12.46 12.82 1.60
CA LYS A 36 -11.04 12.43 1.58
C LYS A 36 -10.77 11.34 0.58
N MET A 37 -10.14 11.70 -0.53
CA MET A 37 -9.73 10.82 -1.63
C MET A 37 -8.20 10.78 -1.79
N ALA A 38 -7.46 10.74 -0.67
CA ALA A 38 -6.01 10.92 -0.63
C ALA A 38 -5.22 9.69 -0.16
N SER A 39 -5.79 8.86 0.74
CA SER A 39 -5.03 7.82 1.46
C SER A 39 -5.39 6.40 1.06
N ASN A 40 -6.13 6.23 -0.03
CA ASN A 40 -6.52 4.92 -0.55
C ASN A 40 -7.28 4.08 0.50
N GLU A 41 -8.07 4.75 1.34
CA GLU A 41 -8.95 4.14 2.34
C GLU A 41 -10.15 3.48 1.66
N ASN A 42 -10.87 2.60 2.36
CA ASN A 42 -12.09 1.98 1.83
C ASN A 42 -13.25 2.98 1.87
N PRO A 43 -13.89 3.34 0.75
CA PRO A 43 -14.97 4.32 0.73
C PRO A 43 -16.24 3.84 1.43
N LEU A 44 -16.44 2.53 1.60
CA LEU A 44 -17.57 1.97 2.33
C LEU A 44 -17.36 1.92 3.85
N GLY A 45 -16.17 2.35 4.32
CA GLY A 45 -15.85 2.39 5.74
C GLY A 45 -15.58 1.01 6.34
N VAL A 46 -16.22 0.70 7.46
CA VAL A 46 -16.00 -0.51 8.27
C VAL A 46 -17.14 -1.51 8.07
N SER A 47 -16.79 -2.80 7.87
CA SER A 47 -17.73 -3.91 7.78
C SER A 47 -18.74 -3.93 8.94
N PRO A 48 -20.04 -4.21 8.70
CA PRO A 48 -21.04 -4.38 9.74
C PRO A 48 -20.66 -5.44 10.79
N LEU A 49 -20.04 -6.57 10.36
CA LEU A 49 -19.57 -7.61 11.28
C LEU A 49 -18.44 -7.10 12.16
N VAL A 50 -17.50 -6.34 11.62
CA VAL A 50 -16.42 -5.73 12.41
C VAL A 50 -16.98 -4.75 13.42
N ARG A 51 -17.91 -3.88 13.01
CA ARG A 51 -18.55 -2.91 13.92
C ARG A 51 -19.21 -3.60 15.12
N LYS A 52 -19.94 -4.70 14.86
CA LYS A 52 -20.57 -5.52 15.90
C LYS A 52 -19.53 -6.11 16.85
N VAL A 53 -18.48 -6.72 16.31
CA VAL A 53 -17.43 -7.38 17.11
C VAL A 53 -16.68 -6.36 17.96
N LEU A 54 -16.31 -5.22 17.43
CA LEU A 54 -15.61 -4.17 18.17
C LEU A 54 -16.47 -3.63 19.30
N ALA A 55 -17.75 -3.36 19.06
CA ALA A 55 -18.67 -2.87 20.11
C ALA A 55 -18.78 -3.82 21.32
N THR A 56 -18.71 -5.14 21.09
CA THR A 56 -18.79 -6.15 22.16
C THR A 56 -17.43 -6.54 22.76
N SER A 57 -16.33 -6.08 22.20
CA SER A 57 -14.98 -6.45 22.63
C SER A 57 -14.21 -5.34 23.34
N LEU A 58 -14.78 -4.15 23.47
CA LEU A 58 -14.09 -3.00 24.11
C LEU A 58 -13.68 -3.27 25.55
N GLU A 59 -14.48 -4.01 26.30
CA GLU A 59 -14.18 -4.38 27.69
C GLU A 59 -12.94 -5.27 27.84
N GLU A 60 -12.49 -5.92 26.75
CA GLU A 60 -11.29 -6.76 26.77
C GLU A 60 -10.00 -5.96 26.43
N ALA A 61 -10.12 -4.67 26.08
CA ALA A 61 -8.98 -3.85 25.67
C ALA A 61 -7.90 -3.69 26.75
N PHE A 62 -8.20 -3.96 28.02
CA PHE A 62 -7.22 -3.93 29.11
C PHE A 62 -6.29 -5.15 29.15
N ARG A 63 -6.52 -6.17 28.31
CA ARG A 63 -5.72 -7.39 28.26
C ARG A 63 -4.81 -7.41 27.05
N TYR A 64 -3.60 -7.97 27.23
CA TYR A 64 -2.74 -8.28 26.09
C TYR A 64 -3.40 -9.34 25.17
N PRO A 65 -3.15 -9.25 23.85
CA PRO A 65 -3.58 -10.30 22.93
C PRO A 65 -2.84 -11.62 23.19
N GLN A 66 -3.35 -12.72 22.64
CA GLN A 66 -2.62 -13.98 22.64
C GLN A 66 -1.33 -13.85 21.82
N GLY A 67 -0.21 -14.29 22.38
CA GLY A 67 1.09 -14.23 21.72
C GLY A 67 1.07 -14.92 20.35
N GLY A 68 1.54 -14.21 19.31
CA GLY A 68 1.61 -14.74 17.96
C GLY A 68 0.29 -14.76 17.17
N ASN A 69 -0.83 -14.33 17.74
CA ASN A 69 -2.14 -14.23 17.09
C ASN A 69 -2.55 -15.52 16.33
N PRO A 70 -2.55 -16.71 16.97
CA PRO A 70 -2.69 -18.00 16.29
C PRO A 70 -4.01 -18.12 15.53
N ALA A 71 -5.13 -17.64 16.10
CA ALA A 71 -6.44 -17.72 15.46
C ALA A 71 -6.46 -16.95 14.11
N LEU A 72 -5.86 -15.77 14.07
CA LEU A 72 -5.77 -14.98 12.84
C LEU A 72 -4.83 -15.64 11.82
N ARG A 73 -3.68 -16.17 12.27
CA ARG A 73 -2.75 -16.89 11.39
C ARG A 73 -3.40 -18.11 10.75
N GLU A 74 -4.14 -18.91 11.51
CA GLU A 74 -4.87 -20.04 10.97
C GLU A 74 -5.97 -19.63 9.97
N ALA A 75 -6.70 -18.55 10.27
CA ALA A 75 -7.71 -18.03 9.36
C ALA A 75 -7.09 -17.58 8.03
N LEU A 76 -5.98 -16.85 8.07
CA LEU A 76 -5.23 -16.41 6.89
C LEU A 76 -4.63 -17.60 6.11
N ALA A 77 -4.08 -18.58 6.81
CA ALA A 77 -3.53 -19.79 6.22
C ALA A 77 -4.60 -20.55 5.41
N ARG A 78 -5.82 -20.70 5.99
CA ARG A 78 -6.96 -21.29 5.27
C ARG A 78 -7.37 -20.45 4.06
N THR A 79 -7.44 -19.13 4.19
CA THR A 79 -7.84 -18.22 3.10
C THR A 79 -6.88 -18.32 1.91
N HIS A 80 -5.59 -18.48 2.18
CA HIS A 80 -4.55 -18.49 1.14
C HIS A 80 -4.02 -19.89 0.80
N HIS A 81 -4.55 -20.94 1.39
CA HIS A 81 -4.13 -22.33 1.19
C HIS A 81 -2.63 -22.55 1.43
N VAL A 82 -2.09 -21.92 2.49
CA VAL A 82 -0.68 -22.05 2.90
C VAL A 82 -0.58 -22.55 4.34
N SER A 83 0.60 -23.06 4.74
CA SER A 83 0.85 -23.44 6.12
C SER A 83 0.80 -22.23 7.06
N PRO A 84 0.16 -22.34 8.27
CA PRO A 84 0.15 -21.27 9.27
C PRO A 84 1.55 -20.83 9.73
N GLU A 85 2.54 -21.71 9.60
CA GLU A 85 3.94 -21.42 9.92
C GLU A 85 4.55 -20.36 9.00
N ARG A 86 4.01 -20.19 7.80
CA ARG A 86 4.43 -19.17 6.83
C ARG A 86 3.79 -17.82 7.08
N ILE A 87 2.72 -17.75 7.90
CA ILE A 87 1.99 -16.51 8.16
C ILE A 87 2.67 -15.74 9.29
N VAL A 88 2.99 -14.49 9.03
CA VAL A 88 3.35 -13.50 10.05
C VAL A 88 2.32 -12.38 10.07
N VAL A 89 2.09 -11.79 11.22
CA VAL A 89 1.20 -10.63 11.38
C VAL A 89 1.97 -9.48 12.01
N GLY A 90 1.61 -8.25 11.66
CA GLY A 90 2.27 -7.04 12.13
C GLY A 90 1.31 -5.87 12.30
N ASN A 91 1.78 -4.84 12.96
CA ASN A 91 1.09 -3.55 13.10
C ASN A 91 1.10 -2.78 11.77
N GLY A 92 0.26 -3.22 10.83
CA GLY A 92 0.34 -2.95 9.40
C GLY A 92 1.43 -3.80 8.73
N SER A 93 1.42 -3.84 7.39
CA SER A 93 2.54 -4.41 6.60
C SER A 93 3.83 -3.63 6.83
N ASP A 94 3.73 -2.38 7.29
CA ASP A 94 4.84 -1.48 7.58
C ASP A 94 5.82 -2.07 8.61
N GLU A 95 5.29 -2.68 9.69
CA GLU A 95 6.12 -3.39 10.69
C GLU A 95 6.86 -4.56 10.06
N ILE A 96 6.22 -5.28 9.12
CA ILE A 96 6.86 -6.44 8.47
C ILE A 96 7.99 -5.97 7.55
N ILE A 97 7.80 -4.87 6.82
CA ILE A 97 8.84 -4.25 5.99
C ILE A 97 10.06 -3.87 6.85
N ASP A 98 9.84 -3.14 7.95
CA ASP A 98 10.90 -2.74 8.89
C ASP A 98 11.63 -3.96 9.43
N MET A 99 10.89 -4.96 9.88
CA MET A 99 11.48 -6.18 10.44
C MET A 99 12.30 -6.97 9.40
N LEU A 100 11.83 -7.11 8.15
CA LEU A 100 12.58 -7.79 7.10
C LEU A 100 13.91 -7.10 6.82
N ILE A 101 13.94 -5.76 6.77
CA ILE A 101 15.19 -5.00 6.58
C ILE A 101 16.14 -5.25 7.75
N ARG A 102 15.66 -5.12 9.00
CA ARG A 102 16.46 -5.31 10.22
C ARG A 102 17.02 -6.73 10.35
N MET A 103 16.25 -7.74 9.92
CA MET A 103 16.65 -9.14 10.05
C MET A 103 17.65 -9.57 8.99
N LEU A 104 17.54 -9.04 7.77
CA LEU A 104 18.30 -9.55 6.62
C LEU A 104 19.47 -8.67 6.20
N ALA A 105 19.40 -7.36 6.46
CA ALA A 105 20.38 -6.42 5.98
C ALA A 105 21.28 -5.86 7.11
N VAL A 106 22.58 -6.06 6.98
CA VAL A 106 23.58 -5.50 7.90
C VAL A 106 23.93 -4.07 7.45
N PRO A 107 23.85 -3.06 8.34
CA PRO A 107 24.21 -1.67 8.02
C PRO A 107 25.58 -1.53 7.40
N GLY A 108 25.71 -0.66 6.39
CA GLY A 108 26.99 -0.39 5.71
C GLY A 108 27.58 -1.54 4.88
N ARG A 109 26.93 -2.72 4.86
CA ARG A 109 27.41 -3.90 4.14
C ARG A 109 26.43 -4.37 3.08
N HIS A 110 25.14 -4.23 3.33
CA HIS A 110 24.10 -4.77 2.47
C HIS A 110 23.24 -3.66 1.86
N SER A 111 22.54 -3.99 0.78
CA SER A 111 21.64 -3.09 0.09
C SER A 111 20.24 -3.67 -0.07
N VAL A 112 19.29 -2.79 -0.32
CA VAL A 112 17.96 -3.10 -0.83
C VAL A 112 17.79 -2.48 -2.21
N VAL A 113 16.96 -3.09 -3.06
CA VAL A 113 16.63 -2.59 -4.40
C VAL A 113 15.14 -2.34 -4.48
N CYS A 114 14.71 -1.23 -5.06
CA CYS A 114 13.31 -0.92 -5.33
C CYS A 114 13.19 -0.04 -6.56
N PHE A 115 11.98 0.10 -7.11
CA PHE A 115 11.69 1.10 -8.13
C PHE A 115 11.67 2.52 -7.54
N GLU A 116 11.77 3.53 -8.40
CA GLU A 116 11.60 4.94 -8.04
C GLU A 116 10.80 5.66 -9.15
N PRO A 117 9.69 6.34 -8.81
CA PRO A 117 9.09 6.44 -7.47
C PRO A 117 8.48 5.12 -6.99
N CYS A 118 8.41 4.95 -5.66
CA CYS A 118 7.79 3.79 -5.03
C CYS A 118 7.10 4.19 -3.71
N PHE A 119 6.54 3.22 -3.02
CA PHE A 119 6.08 3.43 -1.65
C PHE A 119 7.27 3.86 -0.77
N SER A 120 7.22 5.09 -0.29
CA SER A 120 8.35 5.78 0.36
C SER A 120 8.91 5.07 1.61
N LEU A 121 8.17 4.13 2.18
CA LEU A 121 8.60 3.43 3.39
C LEU A 121 9.84 2.55 3.14
N TYR A 122 10.01 1.95 1.97
CA TYR A 122 11.17 1.08 1.69
C TYR A 122 12.48 1.84 1.82
N PRO A 123 12.73 2.96 1.11
CA PRO A 123 13.96 3.72 1.27
C PRO A 123 14.07 4.41 2.63
N ILE A 124 12.96 4.82 3.26
CA ILE A 124 12.97 5.43 4.59
C ILE A 124 13.44 4.40 5.62
N GLN A 125 12.87 3.21 5.66
CA GLN A 125 13.24 2.18 6.62
C GLN A 125 14.66 1.64 6.37
N ALA A 126 15.05 1.46 5.10
CA ALA A 126 16.42 1.10 4.77
C ALA A 126 17.40 2.14 5.33
N ARG A 127 17.13 3.44 5.13
CA ARG A 127 17.95 4.54 5.68
C ARG A 127 17.97 4.55 7.20
N ILE A 128 16.83 4.37 7.89
CA ILE A 128 16.76 4.24 9.34
C ILE A 128 17.65 3.10 9.82
N CYS A 129 17.71 2.00 9.08
CA CYS A 129 18.56 0.85 9.39
C CYS A 129 20.02 1.02 8.94
N GLY A 130 20.41 2.14 8.30
CA GLY A 130 21.76 2.33 7.76
C GLY A 130 22.09 1.43 6.58
N VAL A 131 21.07 1.02 5.80
CA VAL A 131 21.16 0.14 4.64
C VAL A 131 21.03 0.94 3.36
N GLU A 132 21.93 0.68 2.40
CA GLU A 132 21.89 1.31 1.08
C GLU A 132 20.61 0.97 0.34
N THR A 133 20.00 1.97 -0.32
CA THR A 133 18.89 1.76 -1.25
C THR A 133 19.35 2.04 -2.68
N ARG A 134 19.27 1.03 -3.54
CA ARG A 134 19.48 1.18 -4.97
C ARG A 134 18.13 1.31 -5.67
N ARG A 135 17.99 2.32 -6.51
CA ARG A 135 16.72 2.73 -7.07
C ARG A 135 16.72 2.52 -8.58
N CYS A 136 15.76 1.75 -9.07
CA CYS A 136 15.51 1.54 -10.49
C CYS A 136 14.45 2.53 -10.97
N PRO A 137 14.73 3.41 -11.93
CA PRO A 137 13.70 4.28 -12.47
C PRO A 137 12.54 3.47 -13.08
N LEU A 138 11.31 3.93 -12.93
CA LEU A 138 10.18 3.42 -13.70
C LEU A 138 10.34 3.82 -15.18
N SER A 139 9.79 3.02 -16.09
CA SER A 139 9.68 3.37 -17.49
C SER A 139 8.85 4.68 -17.68
N PRO A 140 8.95 5.40 -18.79
CA PRO A 140 8.21 6.64 -19.01
C PRO A 140 6.68 6.50 -18.92
N ASP A 141 6.15 5.29 -19.16
CA ASP A 141 4.75 4.94 -19.02
C ASP A 141 4.40 4.40 -17.60
N TYR A 142 5.37 4.45 -16.68
CA TYR A 142 5.29 3.91 -15.30
C TYR A 142 5.20 2.38 -15.22
N SER A 143 5.49 1.66 -16.29
CA SER A 143 5.67 0.21 -16.22
C SER A 143 7.02 -0.18 -15.58
N PHE A 144 7.14 -1.44 -15.19
CA PHE A 144 8.34 -1.98 -14.54
C PHE A 144 9.28 -2.62 -15.57
N ASP A 145 10.48 -2.07 -15.69
CA ASP A 145 11.60 -2.78 -16.31
C ASP A 145 12.25 -3.70 -15.26
N LEU A 146 11.78 -4.95 -15.21
CA LEU A 146 12.28 -5.93 -14.25
C LEU A 146 13.70 -6.41 -14.56
N ASP A 147 14.16 -6.32 -15.81
CA ASP A 147 15.52 -6.68 -16.20
C ASP A 147 16.49 -5.55 -15.78
N ALA A 148 16.11 -4.28 -15.93
CA ALA A 148 16.84 -3.15 -15.35
C ALA A 148 16.91 -3.22 -13.82
N LEU A 149 15.80 -3.55 -13.15
CA LEU A 149 15.77 -3.78 -11.70
C LEU A 149 16.74 -4.88 -11.29
N PHE A 150 16.74 -6.02 -12.00
CA PHE A 150 17.61 -7.15 -11.73
C PHE A 150 19.09 -6.78 -11.90
N SER A 151 19.42 -5.91 -12.84
CA SER A 151 20.81 -5.46 -13.08
C SER A 151 21.42 -4.68 -11.90
N LEU A 152 20.61 -4.13 -11.00
CA LEU A 152 21.06 -3.44 -9.78
C LEU A 152 21.34 -4.41 -8.62
N VAL A 153 21.01 -5.69 -8.77
CA VAL A 153 21.18 -6.71 -7.72
C VAL A 153 22.59 -7.28 -7.78
N ASP A 154 23.24 -7.37 -6.62
CA ASP A 154 24.56 -8.00 -6.45
C ASP A 154 24.60 -8.93 -5.24
N ALA A 155 25.78 -9.48 -4.94
CA ALA A 155 26.00 -10.37 -3.79
C ALA A 155 25.74 -9.71 -2.42
N GLY A 156 25.75 -8.37 -2.35
CA GLY A 156 25.44 -7.57 -1.16
C GLY A 156 23.93 -7.27 -1.01
N THR A 157 23.14 -7.46 -2.06
CA THR A 157 21.70 -7.20 -2.01
C THR A 157 20.98 -8.27 -1.19
N ARG A 158 20.12 -7.85 -0.26
CA ARG A 158 19.34 -8.75 0.61
C ARG A 158 17.85 -8.72 0.32
N LEU A 159 17.32 -7.59 -0.13
CA LEU A 159 15.90 -7.46 -0.43
C LEU A 159 15.71 -6.73 -1.75
N VAL A 160 14.77 -7.22 -2.55
CA VAL A 160 14.20 -6.52 -3.69
C VAL A 160 12.73 -6.27 -3.38
N PHE A 161 12.29 -5.01 -3.34
CA PHE A 161 10.90 -4.64 -3.10
C PHE A 161 10.20 -4.35 -4.41
N VAL A 162 9.05 -4.97 -4.63
CA VAL A 162 8.16 -4.71 -5.76
C VAL A 162 6.73 -4.58 -5.25
N THR A 163 6.15 -3.38 -5.39
CA THR A 163 4.73 -3.15 -5.05
C THR A 163 3.86 -3.49 -6.25
N THR A 164 2.87 -4.34 -6.07
CA THR A 164 1.97 -4.75 -7.17
C THR A 164 0.54 -4.96 -6.68
N PRO A 165 -0.45 -4.21 -7.16
CA PRO A 165 -0.34 -2.99 -8.00
C PRO A 165 0.50 -1.90 -7.38
N ASP A 166 1.25 -1.18 -8.22
CA ASP A 166 2.20 -0.15 -7.79
C ASP A 166 1.51 1.06 -7.13
N ASN A 167 2.21 1.70 -6.24
CA ASN A 167 1.85 2.99 -5.67
C ASN A 167 3.03 3.97 -5.87
N PRO A 168 2.87 5.00 -6.77
CA PRO A 168 1.59 5.66 -7.04
C PRO A 168 0.94 5.39 -8.40
N SER A 169 1.53 4.60 -9.31
CA SER A 169 1.03 4.49 -10.68
C SER A 169 -0.23 3.62 -10.85
N GLY A 170 -0.41 2.61 -10.00
CA GLY A 170 -1.45 1.60 -10.15
C GLY A 170 -1.09 0.48 -11.13
N TYR A 171 0.12 0.50 -11.70
CA TYR A 171 0.60 -0.52 -12.63
C TYR A 171 0.68 -1.90 -11.97
N CYS A 172 0.30 -2.93 -12.70
CA CYS A 172 0.39 -4.32 -12.25
C CYS A 172 1.15 -5.14 -13.31
N PRO A 173 2.36 -5.62 -12.98
CA PRO A 173 3.15 -6.40 -13.92
C PRO A 173 2.51 -7.76 -14.19
N PRO A 174 2.73 -8.36 -15.37
CA PRO A 174 2.28 -9.72 -15.67
C PRO A 174 2.87 -10.74 -14.67
N LEU A 175 2.05 -11.68 -14.20
CA LEU A 175 2.47 -12.72 -13.25
C LEU A 175 3.69 -13.52 -13.76
N ALA A 176 3.75 -13.80 -15.07
CA ALA A 176 4.88 -14.49 -15.68
C ALA A 176 6.22 -13.74 -15.52
N ALA A 177 6.17 -12.40 -15.60
CA ALA A 177 7.35 -11.56 -15.42
C ALA A 177 7.82 -11.58 -13.95
N MET A 178 6.90 -11.52 -12.98
CA MET A 178 7.22 -11.66 -11.56
C MET A 178 7.81 -13.02 -11.20
N ARG A 179 7.26 -14.10 -11.79
CA ARG A 179 7.82 -15.46 -11.63
C ARG A 179 9.23 -15.58 -12.23
N ARG A 180 9.47 -14.93 -13.37
CA ARG A 180 10.80 -14.90 -13.99
C ARG A 180 11.81 -14.20 -13.08
N LEU A 181 11.45 -13.02 -12.56
CA LEU A 181 12.31 -12.30 -11.60
C LEU A 181 12.62 -13.15 -10.36
N ALA A 182 11.61 -13.79 -9.75
CA ALA A 182 11.82 -14.66 -8.60
C ALA A 182 12.81 -15.79 -8.89
N LYS A 183 12.67 -16.47 -10.04
CA LYS A 183 13.59 -17.54 -10.47
C LYS A 183 15.00 -17.02 -10.78
N GLN A 184 15.13 -15.85 -11.39
CA GLN A 184 16.45 -15.26 -11.65
C GLN A 184 17.15 -14.92 -10.34
N LEU A 185 16.44 -14.30 -9.37
CA LEU A 185 17.00 -14.02 -8.04
C LEU A 185 17.39 -15.30 -7.30
N GLU A 186 16.55 -16.33 -7.29
CA GLU A 186 16.86 -17.61 -6.66
C GLU A 186 18.12 -18.26 -7.22
N ARG A 187 18.27 -18.25 -8.55
CA ARG A 187 19.41 -18.85 -9.24
C ARG A 187 20.72 -18.10 -9.02
N HIS A 188 20.70 -16.78 -9.11
CA HIS A 188 21.91 -15.96 -9.14
C HIS A 188 22.25 -15.34 -7.79
N PHE A 189 21.23 -15.07 -6.96
CA PHE A 189 21.36 -14.39 -5.66
C PHE A 189 20.52 -15.09 -4.59
N PRO A 190 20.83 -16.35 -4.20
CA PRO A 190 19.99 -17.18 -3.33
C PRO A 190 19.80 -16.60 -1.91
N ARG A 191 20.57 -15.57 -1.54
CA ARG A 191 20.43 -14.84 -0.26
C ARG A 191 19.60 -13.57 -0.40
N CYS A 192 19.07 -13.27 -1.59
CA CYS A 192 18.22 -12.13 -1.84
C CYS A 192 16.75 -12.54 -1.80
N LEU A 193 15.97 -11.90 -0.93
CA LEU A 193 14.53 -12.10 -0.80
C LEU A 193 13.80 -11.12 -1.73
N LEU A 194 12.91 -11.63 -2.57
CA LEU A 194 11.93 -10.82 -3.30
C LEU A 194 10.72 -10.56 -2.39
N VAL A 195 10.55 -9.31 -1.99
CA VAL A 195 9.39 -8.86 -1.19
C VAL A 195 8.37 -8.25 -2.14
N VAL A 196 7.26 -8.94 -2.34
CA VAL A 196 6.15 -8.48 -3.18
C VAL A 196 5.08 -7.88 -2.29
N ASP A 197 4.95 -6.56 -2.35
CA ASP A 197 3.92 -5.84 -1.60
C ASP A 197 2.61 -5.82 -2.39
N GLU A 198 1.70 -6.69 -2.01
CA GLU A 198 0.38 -6.88 -2.60
C GLU A 198 -0.72 -6.11 -1.83
N ALA A 199 -0.41 -4.94 -1.27
CA ALA A 199 -1.37 -4.16 -0.47
C ALA A 199 -2.65 -3.78 -1.25
N TYR A 200 -2.60 -3.70 -2.58
CA TYR A 200 -3.72 -3.35 -3.45
C TYR A 200 -4.22 -4.52 -4.31
N MET A 201 -3.63 -5.72 -4.16
CA MET A 201 -3.89 -6.86 -5.03
C MET A 201 -5.35 -7.35 -5.04
N ASP A 202 -6.11 -7.12 -3.97
CA ASP A 202 -7.53 -7.46 -3.94
C ASP A 202 -8.35 -6.73 -5.01
N PHE A 203 -7.88 -5.58 -5.50
CA PHE A 203 -8.54 -4.77 -6.53
C PHE A 203 -8.11 -5.13 -7.96
N ALA A 204 -7.02 -5.87 -8.11
CA ALA A 204 -6.47 -6.24 -9.41
C ALA A 204 -7.36 -7.30 -10.09
N GLY A 205 -7.53 -7.19 -11.41
CA GLY A 205 -8.35 -8.11 -12.19
C GLY A 205 -9.86 -7.95 -11.99
N ALA A 206 -10.32 -7.08 -11.11
CA ALA A 206 -11.74 -6.81 -10.89
C ALA A 206 -12.44 -6.29 -12.16
N SER A 207 -11.69 -5.72 -13.10
CA SER A 207 -12.20 -5.24 -14.39
C SER A 207 -12.66 -6.37 -15.33
N CYS A 208 -12.17 -7.60 -15.15
CA CYS A 208 -12.38 -8.72 -16.06
C CYS A 208 -13.19 -9.87 -15.43
N GLY A 209 -13.68 -9.73 -14.21
CA GLY A 209 -14.43 -10.80 -13.53
C GLY A 209 -13.59 -12.00 -13.09
N GLU A 210 -12.27 -11.95 -13.26
CA GLU A 210 -11.35 -13.03 -12.97
C GLU A 210 -10.37 -12.60 -11.85
N ALA A 211 -10.65 -13.09 -10.64
CA ALA A 211 -9.68 -13.03 -9.54
C ALA A 211 -8.50 -13.95 -9.87
N PRO A 212 -7.48 -13.86 -9.27
CA PRO A 212 -6.20 -13.24 -9.04
C PRO A 212 -5.10 -13.70 -10.01
N ARG A 213 -5.23 -13.40 -11.30
CA ARG A 213 -4.20 -13.70 -12.32
C ARG A 213 -2.87 -12.96 -12.10
N PHE A 214 -2.82 -12.04 -11.14
CA PHE A 214 -1.67 -11.18 -10.91
C PHE A 214 -0.86 -11.53 -9.66
N SER A 215 -1.45 -12.24 -8.70
CA SER A 215 -0.82 -12.56 -7.42
C SER A 215 0.04 -13.81 -7.49
N LEU A 216 1.30 -13.68 -7.03
CA LEU A 216 2.16 -14.86 -6.81
C LEU A 216 1.60 -15.78 -5.74
N LEU A 217 0.94 -15.23 -4.70
CA LEU A 217 0.33 -16.02 -3.64
C LEU A 217 -0.81 -16.90 -4.15
N ALA A 218 -1.66 -16.35 -5.00
CA ALA A 218 -2.80 -17.08 -5.55
C ALA A 218 -2.40 -18.14 -6.59
N SER A 219 -1.18 -18.13 -7.05
CA SER A 219 -0.68 -19.10 -8.02
C SER A 219 -0.37 -20.50 -7.46
N GLY A 220 -0.49 -20.67 -6.13
CA GLY A 220 -0.36 -21.97 -5.43
C GLY A 220 1.07 -22.45 -5.17
N ASP A 221 2.03 -22.04 -5.99
CA ASP A 221 3.45 -22.42 -5.85
C ASP A 221 4.29 -21.16 -5.63
N LEU A 222 4.44 -20.78 -4.35
CA LEU A 222 5.22 -19.61 -3.96
C LEU A 222 6.70 -19.97 -3.86
N PRO A 223 7.60 -19.35 -4.68
CA PRO A 223 9.04 -19.64 -4.64
C PRO A 223 9.64 -19.45 -3.23
N ALA A 224 10.70 -20.22 -2.94
CA ALA A 224 11.32 -20.23 -1.61
C ALA A 224 11.98 -18.89 -1.22
N ASN A 225 12.33 -18.07 -2.21
CA ASN A 225 12.93 -16.74 -2.02
C ASN A 225 11.92 -15.58 -2.12
N VAL A 226 10.62 -15.85 -1.97
CA VAL A 226 9.56 -14.84 -2.08
C VAL A 226 8.82 -14.64 -0.76
N ALA A 227 8.67 -13.40 -0.36
CA ALA A 227 7.76 -12.95 0.70
C ALA A 227 6.64 -12.11 0.09
N ILE A 228 5.40 -12.41 0.44
CA ILE A 228 4.23 -11.62 0.03
C ILE A 228 3.73 -10.81 1.22
N LEU A 229 3.52 -9.52 1.03
CA LEU A 229 2.90 -8.65 2.05
C LEU A 229 1.47 -8.30 1.66
N ARG A 230 0.59 -8.27 2.63
CA ARG A 230 -0.83 -7.92 2.51
C ARG A 230 -1.26 -7.05 3.68
N THR A 231 -2.33 -6.31 3.50
CA THR A 231 -2.86 -5.40 4.53
C THR A 231 -4.37 -5.49 4.67
N PHE A 232 -4.85 -5.26 5.88
CA PHE A 232 -6.27 -5.04 6.15
C PHE A 232 -6.70 -3.57 5.98
N SER A 233 -5.75 -2.67 5.68
CA SER A 233 -6.00 -1.23 5.59
C SER A 233 -6.83 -0.81 4.38
N LYS A 234 -6.85 -1.61 3.29
CA LYS A 234 -7.43 -1.22 2.00
C LYS A 234 -8.79 -1.89 1.77
N SER A 235 -8.84 -3.02 1.12
CA SER A 235 -10.09 -3.73 0.77
C SER A 235 -10.94 -4.10 1.99
N TYR A 236 -10.31 -4.37 3.11
CA TYR A 236 -10.97 -4.75 4.35
C TYR A 236 -11.42 -3.57 5.23
N GLY A 237 -11.06 -2.31 4.90
CA GLY A 237 -11.53 -1.12 5.61
C GLY A 237 -11.01 -0.93 7.03
N LEU A 238 -9.86 -1.51 7.39
CA LEU A 238 -9.31 -1.49 8.75
C LEU A 238 -8.05 -0.64 8.89
N ALA A 239 -7.92 0.44 8.10
CA ALA A 239 -6.72 1.28 8.10
C ALA A 239 -6.34 1.81 9.49
N GLY A 240 -7.31 2.22 10.30
CA GLY A 240 -7.11 2.74 11.65
C GLY A 240 -6.71 1.69 12.69
N LEU A 241 -6.98 0.41 12.43
CA LEU A 241 -6.62 -0.69 13.37
C LEU A 241 -5.20 -1.19 13.18
N ARG A 242 -4.49 -0.74 12.14
CA ARG A 242 -3.09 -1.07 11.89
C ARG A 242 -2.83 -2.59 11.86
N LEU A 243 -3.51 -3.30 10.97
CA LEU A 243 -3.34 -4.75 10.81
C LEU A 243 -2.82 -5.08 9.42
N GLY A 244 -1.72 -5.84 9.37
CA GLY A 244 -1.15 -6.39 8.15
C GLY A 244 -0.62 -7.81 8.38
N TYR A 245 -0.30 -8.50 7.30
CA TYR A 245 0.29 -9.83 7.36
C TYR A 245 1.24 -10.08 6.19
N GLY A 246 2.11 -11.06 6.39
CA GLY A 246 2.99 -11.57 5.35
C GLY A 246 2.90 -13.08 5.23
N VAL A 247 3.12 -13.57 4.02
CA VAL A 247 3.37 -14.99 3.74
C VAL A 247 4.85 -15.11 3.37
N LEU A 248 5.63 -15.66 4.28
CA LEU A 248 7.08 -15.76 4.19
C LEU A 248 7.54 -17.21 3.96
N PRO A 249 8.79 -17.44 3.54
CA PRO A 249 9.43 -18.75 3.72
C PRO A 249 9.34 -19.17 5.19
N ALA A 250 8.99 -20.43 5.47
CA ALA A 250 8.68 -20.90 6.84
C ALA A 250 9.85 -20.66 7.83
N GLU A 251 11.07 -20.89 7.39
CA GLU A 251 12.27 -20.63 8.20
C GLU A 251 12.38 -19.15 8.56
N LEU A 252 12.19 -18.25 7.59
CA LEU A 252 12.24 -16.80 7.81
C LEU A 252 11.12 -16.33 8.72
N ALA A 253 9.92 -16.87 8.59
CA ALA A 253 8.81 -16.60 9.51
C ALA A 253 9.16 -17.02 10.94
N GLY A 254 9.88 -18.13 11.13
CA GLY A 254 10.38 -18.56 12.44
C GLY A 254 11.34 -17.54 13.07
N PHE A 255 12.22 -16.92 12.28
CA PHE A 255 13.09 -15.84 12.76
C PHE A 255 12.31 -14.55 13.03
N TYR A 256 11.34 -14.20 12.19
CA TYR A 256 10.45 -13.06 12.42
C TYR A 256 9.77 -13.15 13.80
N TRP A 257 9.26 -14.30 14.18
CA TRP A 257 8.60 -14.51 15.48
C TRP A 257 9.54 -14.34 16.68
N ARG A 258 10.85 -14.54 16.50
CA ARG A 258 11.87 -14.31 17.54
C ARG A 258 12.28 -12.85 17.66
N ALA A 259 12.25 -12.10 16.56
CA ALA A 259 12.81 -10.76 16.46
C ALA A 259 11.77 -9.64 16.66
N ARG A 260 10.47 -9.91 16.40
CA ARG A 260 9.41 -8.90 16.49
C ARG A 260 9.15 -8.44 17.93
N LEU A 261 8.61 -7.24 18.07
CA LEU A 261 8.12 -6.77 19.37
C LEU A 261 6.96 -7.65 19.86
N PRO A 262 6.95 -8.01 21.16
CA PRO A 262 5.83 -8.77 21.71
C PRO A 262 4.54 -7.94 21.64
N PHE A 263 3.42 -8.59 21.33
CA PHE A 263 2.07 -8.00 21.33
C PHE A 263 1.89 -6.79 20.40
N SER A 264 2.67 -6.67 19.32
CA SER A 264 2.59 -5.52 18.39
C SER A 264 1.23 -5.40 17.68
N VAL A 265 0.53 -6.52 17.45
CA VAL A 265 -0.85 -6.53 16.95
C VAL A 265 -1.81 -6.58 18.13
N ASN A 266 -2.64 -5.54 18.28
CA ASN A 266 -3.58 -5.41 19.39
C ASN A 266 -4.78 -6.36 19.26
N SER A 267 -5.43 -6.67 20.40
CA SER A 267 -6.54 -7.64 20.47
C SER A 267 -7.77 -7.23 19.64
N LEU A 268 -8.08 -5.94 19.57
CA LEU A 268 -9.21 -5.44 18.79
C LEU A 268 -8.95 -5.58 17.29
N ALA A 269 -7.71 -5.32 16.83
CA ALA A 269 -7.31 -5.52 15.45
C ALA A 269 -7.40 -7.01 15.03
N GLU A 270 -6.96 -7.94 15.90
CA GLU A 270 -7.09 -9.37 15.65
C GLU A 270 -8.55 -9.80 15.49
N LYS A 271 -9.42 -9.38 16.42
CA LYS A 271 -10.87 -9.68 16.37
C LYS A 271 -11.53 -9.09 15.15
N ALA A 272 -11.20 -7.85 14.79
CA ALA A 272 -11.69 -7.19 13.58
C ALA A 272 -11.23 -7.91 12.31
N GLY A 273 -9.96 -8.34 12.26
CA GLY A 273 -9.40 -9.12 11.16
C GLY A 273 -10.14 -10.44 10.97
N LEU A 274 -10.38 -11.18 12.06
CA LEU A 274 -11.15 -12.42 12.01
C LEU A 274 -12.61 -12.21 11.56
N ALA A 275 -13.24 -11.11 11.98
CA ALA A 275 -14.60 -10.78 11.60
C ALA A 275 -14.70 -10.41 10.10
N VAL A 276 -13.81 -9.55 9.60
CA VAL A 276 -13.88 -9.08 8.21
C VAL A 276 -13.54 -10.18 7.20
N LEU A 277 -12.69 -11.13 7.55
CA LEU A 277 -12.39 -12.30 6.70
C LEU A 277 -13.63 -13.16 6.43
N ARG A 278 -14.65 -13.09 7.30
CA ARG A 278 -15.94 -13.81 7.17
C ARG A 278 -17.00 -12.97 6.44
N ASP A 279 -16.77 -11.68 6.23
CA ASP A 279 -17.75 -10.77 5.60
C ASP A 279 -17.57 -10.73 4.08
N SER A 280 -18.03 -11.77 3.42
CA SER A 280 -17.98 -11.88 1.95
C SER A 280 -18.85 -10.83 1.24
N GLU A 281 -19.96 -10.38 1.85
CA GLU A 281 -20.83 -9.36 1.30
C GLU A 281 -20.14 -7.99 1.29
N PHE A 282 -19.54 -7.59 2.40
CA PHE A 282 -18.78 -6.35 2.47
C PHE A 282 -17.62 -6.36 1.49
N ARG A 283 -16.88 -7.47 1.41
CA ARG A 283 -15.80 -7.63 0.44
C ARG A 283 -16.29 -7.45 -1.00
N ARG A 284 -17.36 -8.14 -1.38
CA ARG A 284 -17.97 -8.04 -2.72
C ARG A 284 -18.42 -6.62 -3.03
N ALA A 285 -19.12 -5.96 -2.09
CA ALA A 285 -19.56 -4.58 -2.23
C ALA A 285 -18.39 -3.61 -2.40
N THR A 286 -17.31 -3.80 -1.63
CA THR A 286 -16.08 -3.00 -1.75
C THR A 286 -15.45 -3.13 -3.13
N LEU A 287 -15.24 -4.36 -3.60
CA LEU A 287 -14.62 -4.61 -4.91
C LEU A 287 -15.46 -4.04 -6.05
N GLU A 288 -16.78 -4.17 -5.98
CA GLU A 288 -17.69 -3.60 -6.99
C GLU A 288 -17.69 -2.07 -6.95
N CYS A 289 -17.70 -1.46 -5.77
CA CYS A 289 -17.61 -0.01 -5.61
C CYS A 289 -16.33 0.54 -6.27
N ILE A 290 -15.19 -0.09 -6.00
CA ILE A 290 -13.91 0.31 -6.58
C ILE A 290 -13.87 0.08 -8.08
N ARG A 291 -14.34 -1.07 -8.57
CA ARG A 291 -14.39 -1.39 -10.01
C ARG A 291 -15.23 -0.37 -10.78
N SER A 292 -16.46 -0.15 -10.35
CA SER A 292 -17.37 0.79 -11.01
C SER A 292 -16.91 2.24 -10.89
N GLY A 293 -16.39 2.62 -9.71
CA GLY A 293 -15.81 3.95 -9.47
C GLY A 293 -14.58 4.20 -10.33
N ARG A 294 -13.69 3.22 -10.48
CA ARG A 294 -12.49 3.32 -11.34
C ARG A 294 -12.88 3.59 -12.80
N CYS A 295 -13.83 2.84 -13.35
CA CYS A 295 -14.30 3.05 -14.71
C CYS A 295 -14.87 4.46 -14.90
N ARG A 296 -15.82 4.87 -14.03
CA ARG A 296 -16.47 6.18 -14.11
C ARG A 296 -15.49 7.36 -13.96
N LEU A 297 -14.59 7.29 -12.97
CA LEU A 297 -13.58 8.32 -12.79
C LEU A 297 -12.64 8.41 -13.99
N THR A 298 -12.19 7.27 -14.53
CA THR A 298 -11.33 7.25 -15.72
C THR A 298 -12.00 7.92 -16.91
N GLU A 299 -13.26 7.60 -17.17
CA GLU A 299 -14.05 8.20 -18.25
C GLU A 299 -14.26 9.69 -18.02
N GLY A 300 -14.73 10.09 -16.83
CA GLY A 300 -14.96 11.49 -16.47
C GLY A 300 -13.72 12.37 -16.56
N LEU A 301 -12.58 11.86 -16.08
CA LEU A 301 -11.30 12.57 -16.14
C LEU A 301 -10.78 12.75 -17.58
N ARG A 302 -10.93 11.70 -18.42
CA ARG A 302 -10.57 11.80 -19.84
C ARG A 302 -11.45 12.79 -20.62
N LEU A 303 -12.75 12.84 -20.30
CA LEU A 303 -13.65 13.84 -20.87
C LEU A 303 -13.29 15.28 -20.46
N LEU A 304 -12.64 15.45 -19.32
CA LEU A 304 -12.07 16.74 -18.86
C LEU A 304 -10.67 17.02 -19.42
N GLY A 305 -10.17 16.18 -20.33
CA GLY A 305 -8.87 16.37 -20.98
C GLY A 305 -7.66 15.92 -20.14
N CYS A 306 -7.87 15.25 -19.00
CA CYS A 306 -6.77 14.75 -18.19
C CYS A 306 -6.13 13.49 -18.79
N ASP A 307 -4.81 13.36 -18.67
CA ASP A 307 -4.15 12.07 -18.84
C ASP A 307 -4.43 11.19 -17.65
N VAL A 308 -4.85 9.95 -17.88
CA VAL A 308 -5.18 8.98 -16.84
C VAL A 308 -4.43 7.69 -17.10
N TRP A 309 -3.53 7.32 -16.18
CA TRP A 309 -2.80 6.05 -16.28
C TRP A 309 -3.68 4.87 -15.90
N PRO A 310 -3.56 3.74 -16.62
CA PRO A 310 -4.25 2.50 -16.25
C PRO A 310 -3.87 2.05 -14.84
N SER A 311 -4.86 1.68 -14.04
CA SER A 311 -4.65 1.28 -12.66
C SER A 311 -5.41 0.01 -12.31
N GLU A 312 -4.74 -0.89 -11.59
CA GLU A 312 -5.33 -2.07 -10.97
C GLU A 312 -5.53 -1.90 -9.44
N ALA A 313 -5.28 -0.68 -8.92
CA ALA A 313 -5.46 -0.32 -7.51
C ALA A 313 -6.82 0.36 -7.25
N ASN A 314 -7.03 0.83 -6.01
CA ASN A 314 -8.20 1.63 -5.62
C ASN A 314 -7.95 3.15 -5.73
N PHE A 315 -7.10 3.55 -6.66
CA PHE A 315 -6.80 4.95 -6.98
C PHE A 315 -6.41 5.08 -8.45
N LEU A 316 -6.40 6.31 -8.93
CA LEU A 316 -5.91 6.70 -10.25
C LEU A 316 -4.78 7.71 -10.10
N MET A 317 -3.76 7.61 -10.95
CA MET A 317 -2.77 8.66 -11.17
C MET A 317 -3.17 9.44 -12.41
N ILE A 318 -3.13 10.77 -12.31
CA ILE A 318 -3.52 11.67 -13.40
C ILE A 318 -2.52 12.80 -13.58
N ARG A 319 -2.54 13.40 -14.78
CA ARG A 319 -2.00 14.71 -15.09
C ARG A 319 -3.13 15.59 -15.66
N LEU A 320 -3.16 16.84 -15.23
CA LEU A 320 -4.12 17.83 -15.74
C LEU A 320 -3.82 18.17 -17.21
N PRO A 321 -4.79 18.74 -17.95
CA PRO A 321 -4.54 19.27 -19.28
C PRO A 321 -3.39 20.29 -19.27
N GLU A 322 -2.77 20.50 -20.43
CA GLU A 322 -1.69 21.49 -20.59
C GLU A 322 -2.16 22.89 -20.17
N GLY A 323 -1.30 23.62 -19.48
CA GLY A 323 -1.61 24.96 -18.97
C GLY A 323 -2.16 24.99 -17.53
N TYR A 324 -2.50 23.83 -16.95
CA TYR A 324 -3.01 23.77 -15.55
C TYR A 324 -1.97 23.25 -14.58
N ASP A 325 -1.84 23.96 -13.44
CA ASP A 325 -0.92 23.60 -12.37
C ASP A 325 -1.56 22.66 -11.35
N ALA A 326 -0.89 21.56 -11.05
CA ALA A 326 -1.37 20.55 -10.11
C ALA A 326 -1.48 21.06 -8.65
N SER A 327 -0.59 21.99 -8.24
CA SER A 327 -0.62 22.57 -6.90
C SER A 327 -1.82 23.52 -6.74
N SER A 328 -2.09 24.36 -7.74
CA SER A 328 -3.25 25.26 -7.78
C SER A 328 -4.57 24.47 -7.80
N CYS A 329 -4.63 23.38 -8.56
CA CYS A 329 -5.77 22.46 -8.56
C CYS A 329 -5.98 21.85 -7.19
N PHE A 330 -4.92 21.35 -6.56
CA PHE A 330 -5.00 20.77 -5.21
C PHE A 330 -5.54 21.79 -4.18
N GLU A 331 -5.03 23.01 -4.19
CA GLU A 331 -5.50 24.06 -3.26
C GLU A 331 -6.98 24.41 -3.51
N HIS A 332 -7.41 24.50 -4.78
CA HIS A 332 -8.81 24.72 -5.12
C HIS A 332 -9.72 23.58 -4.61
N LEU A 333 -9.30 22.33 -4.80
CA LEU A 333 -10.02 21.16 -4.29
C LEU A 333 -10.12 21.20 -2.76
N LEU A 334 -9.05 21.57 -2.05
CA LEU A 334 -9.07 21.72 -0.60
C LEU A 334 -10.08 22.78 -0.14
N GLN A 335 -10.13 23.94 -0.80
CA GLN A 335 -11.08 25.01 -0.53
C GLN A 335 -12.53 24.55 -0.74
N CYS A 336 -12.76 23.65 -1.67
CA CYS A 336 -14.05 23.00 -1.93
C CYS A 336 -14.31 21.75 -1.05
N GLY A 337 -13.42 21.44 -0.10
CA GLY A 337 -13.58 20.32 0.83
C GLY A 337 -13.23 18.95 0.24
N ILE A 338 -12.38 18.88 -0.78
CA ILE A 338 -11.93 17.62 -1.37
C ILE A 338 -10.43 17.48 -1.18
N ILE A 339 -10.02 16.40 -0.49
CA ILE A 339 -8.61 16.10 -0.22
C ILE A 339 -8.15 15.00 -1.16
N ILE A 340 -7.20 15.31 -2.05
CA ILE A 340 -6.50 14.34 -2.91
C ILE A 340 -5.02 14.29 -2.56
N ARG A 341 -4.20 13.52 -3.28
CA ARG A 341 -2.76 13.40 -3.03
C ARG A 341 -1.94 14.00 -4.16
N PRO A 342 -1.30 15.16 -3.99
CA PRO A 342 -0.24 15.62 -4.88
C PRO A 342 0.95 14.67 -4.84
N LEU A 343 1.60 14.46 -5.99
CA LEU A 343 2.74 13.54 -6.11
C LEU A 343 4.10 14.26 -6.14
N SER A 344 4.17 15.53 -5.75
CA SER A 344 5.42 16.29 -5.64
C SER A 344 6.44 15.60 -4.73
N SER A 345 5.99 14.99 -3.63
CA SER A 345 6.84 14.21 -2.72
C SER A 345 7.39 12.89 -3.33
N TYR A 346 6.85 12.49 -4.48
CA TYR A 346 7.32 11.35 -5.29
C TYR A 346 8.20 11.80 -6.46
N GLY A 347 8.61 13.09 -6.52
CA GLY A 347 9.34 13.66 -7.64
C GLY A 347 8.48 13.91 -8.90
N MET A 348 7.16 13.92 -8.77
CA MET A 348 6.19 14.11 -9.86
C MET A 348 5.26 15.30 -9.55
N PRO A 349 5.76 16.56 -9.63
CA PRO A 349 5.02 17.74 -9.22
C PRO A 349 3.80 18.04 -10.12
N ASP A 350 3.79 17.53 -11.34
CA ASP A 350 2.72 17.69 -12.34
C ASP A 350 1.61 16.65 -12.22
N LYS A 351 1.70 15.73 -11.23
CA LYS A 351 0.77 14.62 -11.12
C LYS A 351 0.01 14.62 -9.79
N LEU A 352 -1.19 14.08 -9.87
CA LEU A 352 -2.11 13.91 -8.75
C LEU A 352 -2.54 12.44 -8.64
N ARG A 353 -2.73 11.95 -7.41
CA ARG A 353 -3.30 10.63 -7.17
C ARG A 353 -4.65 10.79 -6.45
N ILE A 354 -5.69 10.19 -7.02
CA ILE A 354 -7.07 10.26 -6.56
C ILE A 354 -7.49 8.88 -6.09
N SER A 355 -7.82 8.72 -4.81
CA SER A 355 -8.45 7.50 -4.31
C SER A 355 -9.86 7.39 -4.85
N ILE A 356 -10.31 6.19 -5.19
CA ILE A 356 -11.66 5.96 -5.65
C ILE A 356 -12.59 6.01 -4.44
N GLY A 357 -13.56 6.93 -4.47
CA GLY A 357 -14.59 7.14 -3.47
C GLY A 357 -15.89 6.38 -3.76
N THR A 358 -16.94 6.70 -3.02
CA THR A 358 -18.32 6.30 -3.38
C THR A 358 -18.72 6.95 -4.70
N LYS A 359 -19.88 6.57 -5.22
CA LYS A 359 -20.42 7.21 -6.44
C LYS A 359 -20.55 8.73 -6.24
N GLU A 360 -21.12 9.12 -5.12
CA GLU A 360 -21.37 10.51 -4.74
C GLU A 360 -20.05 11.29 -4.55
N ASP A 361 -19.04 10.69 -3.94
CA ASP A 361 -17.73 11.32 -3.75
C ASP A 361 -17.01 11.53 -5.10
N ASN A 362 -17.08 10.54 -5.99
CA ASN A 362 -16.47 10.60 -7.32
C ASN A 362 -17.16 11.68 -8.20
N GLU A 363 -18.49 11.78 -8.14
CA GLU A 363 -19.26 12.78 -8.88
C GLU A 363 -18.93 14.19 -8.36
N ALA A 364 -18.90 14.40 -7.04
CA ALA A 364 -18.54 15.68 -6.42
C ALA A 364 -17.11 16.10 -6.80
N PHE A 365 -16.15 15.18 -6.81
CA PHE A 365 -14.79 15.45 -7.25
C PHE A 365 -14.73 15.90 -8.72
N LEU A 366 -15.42 15.19 -9.62
CA LEU A 366 -15.44 15.54 -11.05
C LEU A 366 -16.09 16.89 -11.31
N GLU A 367 -17.14 17.25 -10.56
CA GLU A 367 -17.82 18.54 -10.64
C GLU A 367 -16.88 19.69 -10.24
N VAL A 368 -16.20 19.57 -9.09
CA VAL A 368 -15.26 20.58 -8.61
C VAL A 368 -14.05 20.71 -9.55
N LEU A 369 -13.52 19.59 -10.05
CA LEU A 369 -12.43 19.62 -11.03
C LEU A 369 -12.84 20.31 -12.33
N ARG A 370 -14.05 20.06 -12.84
CA ARG A 370 -14.61 20.76 -14.01
C ARG A 370 -14.66 22.25 -13.77
N SER A 371 -15.23 22.70 -12.62
CA SER A 371 -15.29 24.12 -12.27
C SER A 371 -13.92 24.78 -12.19
N PHE A 372 -12.90 24.07 -11.75
CA PHE A 372 -11.51 24.57 -11.76
C PHE A 372 -11.00 24.78 -13.19
N LEU A 373 -11.20 23.80 -14.06
CA LEU A 373 -10.75 23.84 -15.43
C LEU A 373 -11.48 24.89 -16.28
N GLU A 374 -12.75 25.20 -16.01
CA GLU A 374 -13.55 26.22 -16.69
C GLU A 374 -13.23 27.65 -16.24
N LYS A 375 -12.75 27.86 -15.01
CA LYS A 375 -12.47 29.21 -14.46
C LYS A 375 -11.10 29.75 -14.83
N SER A 376 -10.23 28.95 -15.40
CA SER A 376 -8.84 29.33 -15.70
C SER A 376 -8.65 29.83 -17.13
N PHE A 377 -9.74 30.22 -17.81
CA PHE A 377 -9.73 30.90 -19.12
C PHE A 377 -10.22 32.34 -18.99
#